data_3b1618dacc6651b08deb6a1b62b5a4bf
#
_entry.id   3b1618dacc6651b08deb6a1b62b5a4bf
#
_cell.length_a   1.000
_cell.length_b   1.000
_cell.length_c   1.000
_cell.angle_alpha   90.00
_cell.angle_beta   90.00
_cell.angle_gamma   90.00
#
_symmetry.space_group_name_H-M   'P 1'
#
loop_
_entity.id
_entity.type
_entity.pdbx_description
1 polymer ?
#
loop_
_entity_poly.entity_id
_entity_poly.type
_entity_poly.pdbx_seq_one_letter_code
_entity_poly.pdbx_strand_id
1 'polypeptide(L)'
;IDPQTIPMNDPGVMSLFSSPESLGVEEDQIFSKTGTLGVPEFGTAFVRGMLEETHPKNYSELLQISGLSHGTDVWRGNADELIQRGVATIGTVIGTRDKIMTDLINYGVQPESSFQIMEKVRKGKGISDEYQAEMRAAGVPEWYIESGLKIKYMFPRAHAAAYVLMALRIAYFKVYFPTLYYAAYFSVRASNFDIVAMSRGLNTTKARIQEIRKMGNEASAKDKDLMTVLELANEALERGIKF
;
A
#
# COMPACT_ATOMS: atom_id res chain seq x y z
N ILE A 1 -23.65 6.99 -9.66
CA ILE A 1 -22.30 6.90 -10.29
C ILE A 1 -22.06 5.45 -10.60
N ASP A 2 -21.74 5.16 -11.87
CA ASP A 2 -21.29 3.84 -12.27
C ASP A 2 -19.80 3.67 -11.88
N PRO A 3 -19.46 2.71 -11.00
CA PRO A 3 -18.07 2.49 -10.60
C PRO A 3 -17.12 2.18 -11.77
N GLN A 4 -17.65 1.69 -12.88
CA GLN A 4 -16.83 1.38 -14.06
C GLN A 4 -16.36 2.64 -14.81
N THR A 5 -17.03 3.77 -14.61
CA THR A 5 -16.68 5.04 -15.26
C THR A 5 -15.73 5.90 -14.42
N ILE A 6 -15.37 5.46 -13.21
CA ILE A 6 -14.43 6.19 -12.35
C ILE A 6 -13.03 6.16 -12.99
N PRO A 7 -12.40 7.31 -13.23
CA PRO A 7 -11.07 7.36 -13.85
C PRO A 7 -10.00 6.84 -12.87
N MET A 8 -9.10 6.00 -13.40
CA MET A 8 -8.01 5.39 -12.63
C MET A 8 -6.80 6.31 -12.44
N ASN A 9 -6.79 7.44 -13.09
CA ASN A 9 -5.72 8.44 -13.06
C ASN A 9 -6.22 9.81 -12.60
N ASP A 10 -7.30 9.85 -11.83
CA ASP A 10 -7.81 11.10 -11.28
C ASP A 10 -6.75 11.76 -10.37
N PRO A 11 -6.37 13.04 -10.63
CA PRO A 11 -5.31 13.71 -9.88
C PRO A 11 -5.61 13.85 -8.39
N GLY A 12 -6.86 14.13 -8.02
CA GLY A 12 -7.27 14.26 -6.62
C GLY A 12 -7.20 12.94 -5.88
N VAL A 13 -7.55 11.82 -6.55
CA VAL A 13 -7.41 10.48 -6.00
C VAL A 13 -5.94 10.10 -5.88
N MET A 14 -5.14 10.35 -6.92
CA MET A 14 -3.72 10.01 -6.91
C MET A 14 -2.95 10.79 -5.84
N SER A 15 -3.31 12.03 -5.56
CA SER A 15 -2.65 12.83 -4.51
C SER A 15 -2.79 12.22 -3.11
N LEU A 16 -3.86 11.45 -2.83
CA LEU A 16 -4.06 10.77 -1.54
C LEU A 16 -2.89 9.87 -1.14
N PHE A 17 -2.22 9.28 -2.12
CA PHE A 17 -1.12 8.36 -1.89
C PHE A 17 0.20 9.04 -1.52
N SER A 18 0.25 10.38 -1.57
CA SER A 18 1.43 11.18 -1.23
C SER A 18 1.14 12.28 -0.22
N SER A 19 -0.14 12.71 -0.07
CA SER A 19 -0.56 13.85 0.77
C SER A 19 -2.05 13.73 1.12
N PRO A 20 -2.51 14.28 2.24
CA PRO A 20 -3.93 14.39 2.56
C PRO A 20 -4.60 15.63 1.94
N GLU A 21 -3.87 16.45 1.20
CA GLU A 21 -4.30 17.78 0.73
C GLU A 21 -5.64 17.74 -0.04
N SER A 22 -5.85 16.73 -0.90
CA SER A 22 -7.11 16.59 -1.64
C SER A 22 -8.34 16.28 -0.77
N LEU A 23 -8.14 15.97 0.51
CA LEU A 23 -9.20 15.86 1.51
C LEU A 23 -9.53 17.20 2.18
N GLY A 24 -8.73 18.25 1.93
CA GLY A 24 -8.86 19.57 2.56
C GLY A 24 -8.40 19.59 4.02
N VAL A 25 -7.46 18.72 4.39
CA VAL A 25 -6.86 18.63 5.74
C VAL A 25 -5.35 18.54 5.66
N GLU A 26 -4.69 18.93 6.76
CA GLU A 26 -3.24 18.87 6.91
C GLU A 26 -2.78 17.56 7.60
N GLU A 27 -1.52 17.21 7.43
CA GLU A 27 -0.91 15.98 7.97
C GLU A 27 -1.03 15.88 9.50
N ASP A 28 -0.79 16.98 10.20
CA ASP A 28 -0.85 17.04 11.67
C ASP A 28 -2.28 16.95 12.21
N GLN A 29 -3.26 17.42 11.44
CA GLN A 29 -4.67 17.31 11.80
C GLN A 29 -5.14 15.86 11.86
N ILE A 30 -4.71 15.04 10.90
CA ILE A 30 -5.15 13.64 10.77
C ILE A 30 -4.09 12.62 11.23
N PHE A 31 -2.93 13.09 11.68
CA PHE A 31 -1.81 12.25 12.10
C PHE A 31 -1.32 11.28 11.02
N SER A 32 -1.40 11.68 9.75
CA SER A 32 -0.97 10.88 8.60
C SER A 32 -0.44 11.79 7.49
N LYS A 33 0.69 11.41 6.92
CA LYS A 33 1.27 12.10 5.76
C LYS A 33 0.57 11.77 4.45
N THR A 34 -0.31 10.77 4.45
CA THR A 34 -1.11 10.37 3.30
C THR A 34 -2.59 10.47 3.60
N GLY A 35 -3.42 10.64 2.57
CA GLY A 35 -4.88 10.66 2.68
C GLY A 35 -5.53 9.27 2.64
N THR A 36 -4.76 8.19 2.83
CA THR A 36 -5.21 6.82 2.56
C THR A 36 -5.81 6.10 3.76
N LEU A 37 -6.00 6.75 4.91
CA LEU A 37 -6.74 6.18 6.05
C LEU A 37 -8.09 5.62 5.57
N GLY A 38 -8.37 4.36 5.92
CA GLY A 38 -9.61 3.67 5.55
C GLY A 38 -9.73 3.28 4.07
N VAL A 39 -8.74 3.59 3.24
CA VAL A 39 -8.69 3.09 1.86
C VAL A 39 -8.18 1.64 1.88
N PRO A 40 -8.93 0.67 1.31
CA PRO A 40 -8.47 -0.72 1.25
C PRO A 40 -7.08 -0.85 0.65
N GLU A 41 -6.28 -1.78 1.12
CA GLU A 41 -4.89 -2.06 0.73
C GLU A 41 -3.86 -1.00 1.17
N PHE A 42 -4.24 0.29 1.26
CA PHE A 42 -3.31 1.41 1.44
C PHE A 42 -3.48 2.17 2.77
N GLY A 43 -4.41 1.73 3.63
CA GLY A 43 -4.73 2.43 4.87
C GLY A 43 -3.95 1.96 6.10
N THR A 44 -3.26 0.82 6.06
CA THR A 44 -2.48 0.33 7.20
C THR A 44 -1.23 1.16 7.44
N ALA A 45 -0.75 1.24 8.67
CA ALA A 45 0.47 1.98 9.01
C ALA A 45 1.69 1.51 8.20
N PHE A 46 1.80 0.20 7.97
CA PHE A 46 2.88 -0.38 7.17
C PHE A 46 2.86 0.14 5.73
N VAL A 47 1.72 0.07 5.06
CA VAL A 47 1.60 0.50 3.66
C VAL A 47 1.68 2.03 3.54
N ARG A 48 1.14 2.78 4.49
CA ARG A 48 1.33 4.25 4.51
C ARG A 48 2.81 4.62 4.59
N GLY A 49 3.60 3.89 5.39
CA GLY A 49 5.07 4.05 5.41
C GLY A 49 5.72 3.77 4.06
N MET A 50 5.28 2.75 3.32
CA MET A 50 5.76 2.48 1.95
C MET A 50 5.40 3.63 1.00
N LEU A 51 4.19 4.19 1.10
CA LEU A 51 3.75 5.35 0.30
C LEU A 51 4.60 6.59 0.58
N GLU A 52 4.92 6.84 1.85
CA GLU A 52 5.79 7.95 2.27
C GLU A 52 7.23 7.80 1.74
N GLU A 53 7.74 6.58 1.64
CA GLU A 53 9.09 6.30 1.13
C GLU A 53 9.15 6.35 -0.41
N THR A 54 8.05 6.06 -1.11
CA THR A 54 8.06 5.85 -2.57
C THR A 54 7.38 6.94 -3.38
N HIS A 55 6.43 7.69 -2.79
CA HIS A 55 5.63 8.73 -3.44
C HIS A 55 5.08 8.30 -4.82
N PRO A 56 4.23 7.27 -4.91
CA PRO A 56 3.76 6.72 -6.18
C PRO A 56 2.96 7.75 -6.98
N LYS A 57 3.16 7.76 -8.30
CA LYS A 57 2.59 8.76 -9.21
C LYS A 57 1.52 8.20 -10.16
N ASN A 58 1.37 6.89 -10.21
CA ASN A 58 0.48 6.24 -11.16
C ASN A 58 0.01 4.86 -10.69
N TYR A 59 -0.99 4.33 -11.40
CA TYR A 59 -1.56 3.01 -11.11
C TYR A 59 -0.52 1.88 -11.07
N SER A 60 0.45 1.90 -11.99
CA SER A 60 1.48 0.83 -12.06
C SER A 60 2.35 0.80 -10.81
N GLU A 61 2.70 1.95 -10.27
CA GLU A 61 3.48 2.05 -9.03
C GLU A 61 2.67 1.62 -7.80
N LEU A 62 1.38 1.97 -7.74
CA LEU A 62 0.47 1.47 -6.70
C LEU A 62 0.33 -0.05 -6.75
N LEU A 63 0.29 -0.62 -7.94
CA LEU A 63 0.25 -2.07 -8.14
C LEU A 63 1.54 -2.74 -7.61
N GLN A 64 2.70 -2.13 -7.85
CA GLN A 64 3.97 -2.58 -7.29
C GLN A 64 3.95 -2.55 -5.74
N ILE A 65 3.48 -1.46 -5.14
CA ILE A 65 3.35 -1.34 -3.68
C ILE A 65 2.41 -2.41 -3.12
N SER A 66 1.27 -2.66 -3.76
CA SER A 66 0.36 -3.73 -3.35
C SER A 66 1.05 -5.10 -3.40
N GLY A 67 1.79 -5.40 -4.46
CA GLY A 67 2.57 -6.63 -4.57
C GLY A 67 3.64 -6.77 -3.48
N LEU A 68 4.40 -5.70 -3.23
CA LEU A 68 5.44 -5.65 -2.21
C LEU A 68 4.89 -5.79 -0.79
N SER A 69 3.70 -5.25 -0.52
CA SER A 69 3.09 -5.30 0.82
C SER A 69 2.59 -6.68 1.23
N HIS A 70 2.27 -7.55 0.26
CA HIS A 70 1.74 -8.89 0.47
C HIS A 70 2.78 -10.01 0.31
N GLY A 71 3.99 -9.70 -0.16
CA GLY A 71 5.07 -10.65 -0.28
C GLY A 71 5.83 -10.87 1.04
N THR A 72 6.72 -11.84 1.04
CA THR A 72 7.62 -12.11 2.17
C THR A 72 9.06 -11.89 1.74
N ASP A 73 9.82 -11.10 2.51
CA ASP A 73 11.21 -10.69 2.22
C ASP A 73 11.37 -9.98 0.86
N VAL A 74 10.35 -9.19 0.48
CA VAL A 74 10.33 -8.43 -0.78
C VAL A 74 10.48 -6.93 -0.55
N TRP A 75 9.98 -6.40 0.58
CA TRP A 75 10.06 -4.97 0.90
C TRP A 75 11.22 -4.69 1.83
N ARG A 76 11.09 -4.95 3.15
CA ARG A 76 12.12 -4.65 4.15
C ARG A 76 13.38 -5.48 3.95
N GLY A 77 14.54 -4.79 3.92
CA GLY A 77 15.84 -5.40 3.66
C GLY A 77 16.05 -5.85 2.20
N ASN A 78 15.17 -5.43 1.30
CA ASN A 78 15.21 -5.75 -0.13
C ASN A 78 14.86 -4.51 -0.97
N ALA A 79 13.64 -4.36 -1.45
CA ALA A 79 13.24 -3.27 -2.34
C ALA A 79 13.40 -1.89 -1.68
N ASP A 80 13.12 -1.73 -0.39
CA ASP A 80 13.31 -0.48 0.34
C ASP A 80 14.76 -0.01 0.32
N GLU A 81 15.73 -0.90 0.58
CA GLU A 81 17.15 -0.59 0.54
C GLU A 81 17.62 -0.18 -0.87
N LEU A 82 17.13 -0.87 -1.92
CA LEU A 82 17.46 -0.57 -3.30
C LEU A 82 16.95 0.81 -3.71
N ILE A 83 15.75 1.18 -3.27
CA ILE A 83 15.16 2.49 -3.55
C ILE A 83 15.89 3.59 -2.77
N GLN A 84 16.13 3.41 -1.47
CA GLN A 84 16.84 4.38 -0.64
C GLN A 84 18.25 4.66 -1.13
N ARG A 85 18.93 3.65 -1.66
CA ARG A 85 20.28 3.78 -2.25
C ARG A 85 20.28 4.32 -3.68
N GLY A 86 19.11 4.55 -4.27
CA GLY A 86 18.98 5.02 -5.65
C GLY A 86 19.42 4.00 -6.71
N VAL A 87 19.52 2.72 -6.34
CA VAL A 87 19.88 1.61 -7.25
C VAL A 87 18.70 1.24 -8.15
N ALA A 88 17.49 1.31 -7.59
CA ALA A 88 16.27 1.02 -8.30
C ALA A 88 15.17 2.03 -7.91
N THR A 89 14.06 2.01 -8.63
CA THR A 89 12.86 2.80 -8.34
C THR A 89 11.69 1.88 -8.01
N ILE A 90 10.59 2.43 -7.47
CA ILE A 90 9.37 1.66 -7.25
C ILE A 90 8.85 0.98 -8.54
N GLY A 91 9.08 1.57 -9.70
CA GLY A 91 8.71 0.98 -11.00
C GLY A 91 9.61 -0.17 -11.45
N THR A 92 10.87 -0.21 -10.97
CA THR A 92 11.87 -1.19 -11.45
C THR A 92 12.12 -2.35 -10.51
N VAL A 93 11.87 -2.21 -9.20
CA VAL A 93 12.01 -3.30 -8.22
C VAL A 93 11.07 -4.48 -8.52
N ILE A 94 11.40 -5.64 -7.99
CA ILE A 94 10.57 -6.85 -8.11
C ILE A 94 9.36 -6.74 -7.18
N GLY A 95 8.21 -6.34 -7.71
CA GLY A 95 6.98 -6.13 -6.92
C GLY A 95 5.97 -7.28 -7.01
N THR A 96 5.92 -7.98 -8.14
CA THR A 96 5.01 -9.12 -8.37
C THR A 96 5.73 -10.27 -9.05
N ARG A 97 5.20 -11.51 -8.88
CA ARG A 97 5.80 -12.68 -9.56
C ARG A 97 5.81 -12.55 -11.09
N ASP A 98 4.73 -12.01 -11.64
CA ASP A 98 4.58 -11.87 -13.09
C ASP A 98 5.62 -10.91 -13.68
N LYS A 99 6.04 -9.90 -12.89
CA LYS A 99 7.09 -8.97 -13.28
C LYS A 99 8.43 -9.66 -13.47
N ILE A 100 8.75 -10.65 -12.64
CA ILE A 100 10.01 -11.41 -12.80
C ILE A 100 10.09 -12.02 -14.20
N MET A 101 9.04 -12.70 -14.62
CA MET A 101 9.01 -13.34 -15.95
C MET A 101 9.12 -12.31 -17.08
N THR A 102 8.36 -11.24 -17.02
CA THR A 102 8.38 -10.20 -18.07
C THR A 102 9.70 -9.45 -18.13
N ASP A 103 10.29 -9.11 -16.98
CA ASP A 103 11.58 -8.44 -16.94
C ASP A 103 12.70 -9.33 -17.52
N LEU A 104 12.75 -10.60 -17.14
CA LEU A 104 13.76 -11.54 -17.64
C LEU A 104 13.65 -11.75 -19.14
N ILE A 105 12.44 -11.90 -19.68
CA ILE A 105 12.20 -11.98 -21.14
C ILE A 105 12.70 -10.68 -21.82
N ASN A 106 12.43 -9.53 -21.24
CA ASN A 106 12.89 -8.24 -21.79
C ASN A 106 14.42 -8.09 -21.77
N TYR A 107 15.11 -8.70 -20.81
CA TYR A 107 16.57 -8.80 -20.80
C TYR A 107 17.11 -9.79 -21.84
N GLY A 108 16.28 -10.68 -22.39
CA GLY A 108 16.69 -11.67 -23.36
C GLY A 108 16.92 -13.08 -22.79
N VAL A 109 16.54 -13.32 -21.52
CA VAL A 109 16.49 -14.68 -20.95
C VAL A 109 15.40 -15.48 -21.66
N GLN A 110 15.66 -16.76 -21.95
CA GLN A 110 14.70 -17.61 -22.63
C GLN A 110 13.35 -17.65 -21.89
N PRO A 111 12.20 -17.61 -22.58
CA PRO A 111 10.88 -17.58 -21.93
C PRO A 111 10.63 -18.74 -20.96
N GLU A 112 11.09 -19.94 -21.30
CA GLU A 112 10.96 -21.11 -20.43
C GLU A 112 11.80 -20.97 -19.16
N SER A 113 13.06 -20.54 -19.27
CA SER A 113 13.92 -20.22 -18.11
C SER A 113 13.32 -19.12 -17.27
N SER A 114 12.82 -18.04 -17.89
CA SER A 114 12.16 -16.93 -17.20
C SER A 114 10.97 -17.39 -16.37
N PHE A 115 10.14 -18.29 -16.91
CA PHE A 115 9.03 -18.90 -16.19
C PHE A 115 9.50 -19.77 -15.02
N GLN A 116 10.51 -20.62 -15.23
CA GLN A 116 11.06 -21.49 -14.17
C GLN A 116 11.71 -20.67 -13.05
N ILE A 117 12.44 -19.61 -13.39
CA ILE A 117 13.02 -18.68 -12.39
C ILE A 117 11.89 -18.03 -11.58
N MET A 118 10.90 -17.48 -12.24
CA MET A 118 9.73 -16.89 -11.58
C MET A 118 9.05 -17.87 -10.63
N GLU A 119 8.81 -19.11 -11.06
CA GLU A 119 8.18 -20.16 -10.25
C GLU A 119 9.02 -20.55 -9.02
N LYS A 120 10.34 -20.54 -9.14
CA LYS A 120 11.24 -20.82 -8.01
C LYS A 120 11.28 -19.65 -7.03
N VAL A 121 11.46 -18.43 -7.53
CA VAL A 121 11.54 -17.20 -6.71
C VAL A 121 10.24 -17.00 -5.93
N ARG A 122 9.07 -17.09 -6.58
CA ARG A 122 7.78 -16.88 -5.91
C ARG A 122 7.50 -17.85 -4.76
N LYS A 123 8.14 -19.01 -4.77
CA LYS A 123 8.03 -20.06 -3.75
C LYS A 123 9.18 -20.05 -2.74
N GLY A 124 10.06 -19.07 -2.81
CA GLY A 124 11.23 -18.96 -1.91
C GLY A 124 12.28 -20.04 -2.10
N LYS A 125 12.36 -20.65 -3.30
CA LYS A 125 13.31 -21.71 -3.60
C LYS A 125 14.66 -21.19 -4.13
N GLY A 126 14.83 -19.89 -4.21
CA GLY A 126 16.03 -19.24 -4.73
C GLY A 126 16.17 -19.36 -6.25
N ILE A 127 17.38 -19.09 -6.73
CA ILE A 127 17.77 -19.14 -8.15
C ILE A 127 19.04 -19.99 -8.23
N SER A 128 19.02 -21.08 -9.02
CA SER A 128 20.19 -21.95 -9.18
C SER A 128 21.33 -21.24 -9.88
N ASP A 129 22.56 -21.70 -9.66
CA ASP A 129 23.77 -21.12 -10.27
C ASP A 129 23.70 -21.09 -11.81
N GLU A 130 23.10 -22.11 -12.41
CA GLU A 130 22.85 -22.18 -13.85
C GLU A 130 21.94 -21.03 -14.33
N TYR A 131 20.83 -20.79 -13.66
CA TYR A 131 19.92 -19.70 -13.99
C TYR A 131 20.54 -18.32 -13.69
N GLN A 132 21.32 -18.20 -12.61
CA GLN A 132 22.06 -16.95 -12.34
C GLN A 132 23.08 -16.65 -13.46
N ALA A 133 23.77 -17.68 -13.96
CA ALA A 133 24.70 -17.54 -15.08
C ALA A 133 23.98 -17.10 -16.37
N GLU A 134 22.82 -17.70 -16.67
CA GLU A 134 21.96 -17.29 -17.80
C GLU A 134 21.50 -15.84 -17.67
N MET A 135 21.03 -15.44 -16.48
CA MET A 135 20.63 -14.06 -16.20
C MET A 135 21.79 -13.07 -16.42
N ARG A 136 22.97 -13.36 -15.90
CA ARG A 136 24.17 -12.51 -16.09
C ARG A 136 24.57 -12.43 -17.55
N ALA A 137 24.53 -13.53 -18.29
CA ALA A 137 24.82 -13.57 -19.73
C ALA A 137 23.84 -12.71 -20.54
N ALA A 138 22.59 -12.61 -20.09
CA ALA A 138 21.57 -11.76 -20.69
C ALA A 138 21.66 -10.28 -20.23
N GLY A 139 22.59 -9.93 -19.34
CA GLY A 139 22.78 -8.56 -18.85
C GLY A 139 21.84 -8.15 -17.72
N VAL A 140 21.22 -9.10 -17.03
CA VAL A 140 20.40 -8.81 -15.84
C VAL A 140 21.33 -8.23 -14.75
N PRO A 141 20.99 -7.08 -14.14
CA PRO A 141 21.82 -6.46 -13.11
C PRO A 141 21.97 -7.35 -11.88
N GLU A 142 23.13 -7.32 -11.24
CA GLU A 142 23.40 -8.16 -10.06
C GLU A 142 22.42 -7.87 -8.91
N TRP A 143 22.06 -6.60 -8.67
CA TRP A 143 21.07 -6.25 -7.66
C TRP A 143 19.71 -6.95 -7.86
N TYR A 144 19.33 -7.20 -9.12
CA TYR A 144 18.08 -7.89 -9.45
C TYR A 144 18.15 -9.38 -9.05
N ILE A 145 19.28 -10.02 -9.33
CA ILE A 145 19.56 -11.42 -8.95
C ILE A 145 19.58 -11.54 -7.43
N GLU A 146 20.31 -10.66 -6.74
CA GLU A 146 20.40 -10.61 -5.28
C GLU A 146 19.03 -10.39 -4.63
N SER A 147 18.22 -9.48 -5.19
CA SER A 147 16.85 -9.24 -4.74
C SER A 147 15.99 -10.49 -4.87
N GLY A 148 16.05 -11.16 -6.02
CA GLY A 148 15.33 -12.41 -6.27
C GLY A 148 15.70 -13.54 -5.30
N LEU A 149 16.97 -13.63 -4.90
CA LEU A 149 17.48 -14.63 -3.95
C LEU A 149 16.95 -14.42 -2.52
N LYS A 150 16.67 -13.19 -2.11
CA LYS A 150 16.11 -12.86 -0.79
C LYS A 150 14.63 -13.25 -0.67
N ILE A 151 13.88 -13.22 -1.76
CA ILE A 151 12.43 -13.40 -1.78
C ILE A 151 12.00 -14.78 -1.29
N LYS A 152 11.02 -14.83 -0.39
CA LYS A 152 10.41 -16.06 0.13
C LYS A 152 9.02 -16.32 -0.43
N TYR A 153 8.27 -15.25 -0.70
CA TYR A 153 6.95 -15.34 -1.31
C TYR A 153 6.64 -14.11 -2.14
N MET A 154 6.12 -14.32 -3.35
CA MET A 154 5.69 -13.24 -4.26
C MET A 154 4.19 -13.27 -4.54
N PHE A 155 3.61 -12.08 -4.53
CA PHE A 155 2.19 -11.87 -4.79
C PHE A 155 1.88 -11.81 -6.29
N PRO A 156 0.72 -12.36 -6.76
CA PRO A 156 0.36 -12.34 -8.17
C PRO A 156 -0.15 -10.96 -8.62
N ARG A 157 0.29 -10.54 -9.81
CA ARG A 157 -0.06 -9.23 -10.38
C ARG A 157 -1.56 -9.05 -10.63
N ALA A 158 -2.23 -10.07 -11.15
CA ALA A 158 -3.66 -10.00 -11.45
C ALA A 158 -4.50 -9.77 -10.19
N HIS A 159 -4.14 -10.40 -9.07
CA HIS A 159 -4.80 -10.20 -7.80
C HIS A 159 -4.56 -8.78 -7.27
N ALA A 160 -3.29 -8.32 -7.28
CA ALA A 160 -2.95 -6.95 -6.91
C ALA A 160 -3.71 -5.92 -7.75
N ALA A 161 -3.82 -6.13 -9.07
CA ALA A 161 -4.54 -5.24 -9.97
C ALA A 161 -6.02 -5.08 -9.60
N ALA A 162 -6.71 -6.18 -9.27
CA ALA A 162 -8.12 -6.13 -8.86
C ALA A 162 -8.33 -5.32 -7.58
N TYR A 163 -7.47 -5.52 -6.57
CA TYR A 163 -7.57 -4.80 -5.30
C TYR A 163 -7.17 -3.33 -5.42
N VAL A 164 -6.16 -3.00 -6.20
CA VAL A 164 -5.78 -1.59 -6.46
C VAL A 164 -6.89 -0.86 -7.21
N LEU A 165 -7.52 -1.51 -8.20
CA LEU A 165 -8.67 -0.96 -8.91
C LEU A 165 -9.83 -0.64 -7.95
N MET A 166 -10.15 -1.57 -7.06
CA MET A 166 -11.17 -1.36 -6.02
C MET A 166 -10.78 -0.21 -5.08
N ALA A 167 -9.52 -0.17 -4.64
CA ALA A 167 -9.03 0.88 -3.74
C ALA A 167 -9.15 2.27 -4.36
N LEU A 168 -8.80 2.45 -5.62
CA LEU A 168 -8.94 3.72 -6.35
C LEU A 168 -10.41 4.15 -6.47
N ARG A 169 -11.31 3.22 -6.75
CA ARG A 169 -12.75 3.51 -6.80
C ARG A 169 -13.29 3.96 -5.45
N ILE A 170 -12.90 3.31 -4.36
CA ILE A 170 -13.28 3.71 -3.01
C ILE A 170 -12.66 5.06 -2.64
N ALA A 171 -11.38 5.27 -2.98
CA ALA A 171 -10.69 6.54 -2.77
C ALA A 171 -11.36 7.71 -3.52
N TYR A 172 -11.91 7.48 -4.69
CA TYR A 172 -12.70 8.47 -5.44
C TYR A 172 -13.91 8.96 -4.63
N PHE A 173 -14.65 8.05 -4.00
CA PHE A 173 -15.75 8.44 -3.12
C PHE A 173 -15.25 9.20 -1.88
N LYS A 174 -14.11 8.81 -1.33
CA LYS A 174 -13.50 9.50 -0.19
C LYS A 174 -13.19 10.97 -0.51
N VAL A 175 -12.68 11.26 -1.71
CA VAL A 175 -12.36 12.62 -2.16
C VAL A 175 -13.63 13.41 -2.48
N TYR A 176 -14.48 12.88 -3.36
CA TYR A 176 -15.57 13.63 -3.98
C TYR A 176 -16.94 13.48 -3.33
N PHE A 177 -17.14 12.41 -2.53
CA PHE A 177 -18.39 12.11 -1.84
C PHE A 177 -18.15 11.71 -0.38
N PRO A 178 -17.48 12.59 0.40
CA PRO A 178 -16.98 12.22 1.73
C PRO A 178 -18.07 11.75 2.67
N THR A 179 -19.23 12.40 2.71
CA THR A 179 -20.32 11.97 3.59
C THR A 179 -20.76 10.53 3.29
N LEU A 180 -20.86 10.16 2.00
CA LEU A 180 -21.21 8.79 1.61
C LEU A 180 -20.11 7.80 1.96
N TYR A 181 -18.86 8.17 1.74
CA TYR A 181 -17.71 7.33 2.07
C TYR A 181 -17.67 7.02 3.57
N TYR A 182 -17.72 8.04 4.43
CA TYR A 182 -17.66 7.81 5.88
C TYR A 182 -18.89 7.09 6.40
N ALA A 183 -20.11 7.41 5.92
CA ALA A 183 -21.30 6.68 6.27
C ALA A 183 -21.17 5.18 5.95
N ALA A 184 -20.71 4.84 4.76
CA ALA A 184 -20.48 3.45 4.37
C ALA A 184 -19.39 2.78 5.21
N TYR A 185 -18.28 3.47 5.47
CA TYR A 185 -17.19 2.92 6.29
C TYR A 185 -17.67 2.60 7.70
N PHE A 186 -18.28 3.56 8.39
CA PHE A 186 -18.72 3.38 9.78
C PHE A 186 -19.90 2.42 9.92
N SER A 187 -20.73 2.24 8.87
CA SER A 187 -21.84 1.28 8.89
C SER A 187 -21.45 -0.15 8.55
N VAL A 188 -20.42 -0.34 7.72
CA VAL A 188 -20.10 -1.65 7.12
C VAL A 188 -18.73 -2.17 7.56
N ARG A 189 -17.73 -1.31 7.68
CA ARG A 189 -16.33 -1.71 7.90
C ARG A 189 -15.88 -1.61 9.35
N ALA A 190 -16.36 -0.62 10.08
CA ALA A 190 -15.95 -0.41 11.46
C ALA A 190 -16.57 -1.49 12.36
N SER A 191 -15.71 -2.20 13.10
CA SER A 191 -16.13 -3.27 14.03
C SER A 191 -16.19 -2.83 15.48
N ASN A 192 -15.49 -1.76 15.83
CA ASN A 192 -15.41 -1.19 17.18
C ASN A 192 -15.71 0.30 17.12
N PHE A 193 -16.42 0.80 18.14
CA PHE A 193 -16.76 2.21 18.24
C PHE A 193 -16.51 2.72 19.66
N ASP A 194 -16.02 3.96 19.76
CA ASP A 194 -16.12 4.80 20.94
C ASP A 194 -17.09 5.95 20.63
N ILE A 195 -18.39 5.65 20.70
CA ILE A 195 -19.42 6.61 20.31
C ILE A 195 -19.40 7.86 21.20
N VAL A 196 -18.94 7.73 22.45
CA VAL A 196 -18.83 8.86 23.36
C VAL A 196 -17.72 9.81 22.91
N ALA A 197 -16.54 9.27 22.56
CA ALA A 197 -15.44 10.08 22.06
C ALA A 197 -15.80 10.74 20.73
N MET A 198 -16.37 9.97 19.80
CA MET A 198 -16.70 10.43 18.44
C MET A 198 -17.81 11.49 18.43
N SER A 199 -18.93 11.27 19.15
CA SER A 199 -20.06 12.19 19.19
C SER A 199 -19.80 13.50 19.95
N ARG A 200 -18.85 13.50 20.90
CA ARG A 200 -18.40 14.71 21.60
C ARG A 200 -17.49 15.59 20.76
N GLY A 201 -17.06 15.10 19.60
CA GLY A 201 -16.33 15.86 18.60
C GLY A 201 -14.82 15.73 18.67
N LEU A 202 -14.16 16.62 17.93
CA LEU A 202 -12.74 16.54 17.57
C LEU A 202 -11.80 16.40 18.77
N ASN A 203 -11.92 17.25 19.78
CA ASN A 203 -11.01 17.26 20.91
C ASN A 203 -11.05 15.97 21.71
N THR A 204 -12.25 15.40 21.92
CA THR A 204 -12.44 14.16 22.64
C THR A 204 -11.91 12.96 21.85
N THR A 205 -12.14 12.95 20.54
CA THR A 205 -11.60 11.93 19.63
C THR A 205 -10.07 11.95 19.63
N LYS A 206 -9.45 13.13 19.49
CA LYS A 206 -7.98 13.29 19.55
C LYS A 206 -7.40 12.86 20.89
N ALA A 207 -8.06 13.22 22.00
CA ALA A 207 -7.64 12.80 23.35
C ALA A 207 -7.63 11.26 23.48
N ARG A 208 -8.67 10.60 22.98
CA ARG A 208 -8.77 9.12 23.00
C ARG A 208 -7.71 8.46 22.13
N ILE A 209 -7.41 9.02 20.95
CA ILE A 209 -6.29 8.56 20.10
C ILE A 209 -4.97 8.64 20.87
N GLN A 210 -4.69 9.78 21.52
CA GLN A 210 -3.45 9.98 22.28
C GLN A 210 -3.33 9.03 23.48
N GLU A 211 -4.45 8.76 24.16
CA GLU A 211 -4.49 7.79 25.26
C GLU A 211 -4.06 6.39 24.76
N ILE A 212 -4.66 5.89 23.67
CA ILE A 212 -4.30 4.57 23.14
C ILE A 212 -2.84 4.55 22.64
N ARG A 213 -2.38 5.61 21.99
CA ARG A 213 -0.96 5.71 21.56
C ARG A 213 0.02 5.63 22.71
N LYS A 214 -0.30 6.24 23.87
CA LYS A 214 0.55 6.16 25.07
C LYS A 214 0.65 4.75 25.64
N MET A 215 -0.34 3.88 25.42
CA MET A 215 -0.26 2.48 25.83
C MET A 215 0.81 1.69 25.06
N GLY A 216 1.15 2.10 23.85
CA GLY A 216 2.19 1.45 23.05
C GLY A 216 1.95 -0.05 22.88
N ASN A 217 2.91 -0.85 23.33
CA ASN A 217 2.83 -2.31 23.26
C ASN A 217 1.82 -2.93 24.23
N GLU A 218 1.39 -2.21 25.26
CA GLU A 218 0.38 -2.65 26.23
C GLU A 218 -1.05 -2.52 25.70
N ALA A 219 -1.25 -1.80 24.58
CA ALA A 219 -2.55 -1.67 23.93
C ALA A 219 -3.08 -3.05 23.51
N SER A 220 -4.31 -3.37 23.94
CA SER A 220 -4.98 -4.60 23.55
C SER A 220 -5.28 -4.66 22.04
N ALA A 221 -5.59 -5.84 21.52
CA ALA A 221 -6.04 -5.99 20.14
C ALA A 221 -7.28 -5.11 19.86
N LYS A 222 -8.21 -5.03 20.82
CA LYS A 222 -9.40 -4.17 20.73
C LYS A 222 -9.04 -2.68 20.65
N ASP A 223 -8.03 -2.23 21.41
CA ASP A 223 -7.57 -0.83 21.36
C ASP A 223 -6.91 -0.53 20.00
N LYS A 224 -6.14 -1.47 19.45
CA LYS A 224 -5.52 -1.33 18.12
C LYS A 224 -6.57 -1.26 17.01
N ASP A 225 -7.61 -2.08 17.08
CA ASP A 225 -8.74 -2.03 16.13
C ASP A 225 -9.51 -0.70 16.26
N LEU A 226 -9.77 -0.27 17.51
CA LEU A 226 -10.43 1.00 17.80
C LEU A 226 -9.60 2.20 17.30
N MET A 227 -8.27 2.13 17.36
CA MET A 227 -7.38 3.18 16.86
C MET A 227 -7.67 3.51 15.40
N THR A 228 -7.78 2.49 14.54
CA THR A 228 -8.08 2.68 13.11
C THR A 228 -9.40 3.41 12.90
N VAL A 229 -10.43 3.06 13.68
CA VAL A 229 -11.75 3.70 13.62
C VAL A 229 -11.68 5.16 14.10
N LEU A 230 -10.96 5.42 15.20
CA LEU A 230 -10.80 6.75 15.75
C LEU A 230 -9.97 7.68 14.83
N GLU A 231 -8.91 7.17 14.20
CA GLU A 231 -8.13 7.94 13.24
C GLU A 231 -9.01 8.38 12.06
N LEU A 232 -9.87 7.50 11.57
CA LEU A 232 -10.78 7.86 10.48
C LEU A 232 -11.93 8.76 10.95
N ALA A 233 -12.41 8.60 12.19
CA ALA A 233 -13.37 9.52 12.78
C ALA A 233 -12.78 10.93 12.98
N ASN A 234 -11.52 11.00 13.41
CA ASN A 234 -10.79 12.27 13.49
C ASN A 234 -10.68 12.95 12.11
N GLU A 235 -10.33 12.20 11.08
CA GLU A 235 -10.27 12.73 9.70
C GLU A 235 -11.65 13.25 9.25
N ALA A 236 -12.73 12.50 9.49
CA ALA A 236 -14.09 12.93 9.16
C ALA A 236 -14.47 14.23 9.88
N LEU A 237 -14.16 14.33 11.18
CA LEU A 237 -14.42 15.54 11.99
C LEU A 237 -13.60 16.75 11.51
N GLU A 238 -12.32 16.57 11.16
CA GLU A 238 -11.49 17.64 10.59
C GLU A 238 -12.04 18.12 9.24
N ARG A 239 -12.67 17.24 8.48
CA ARG A 239 -13.38 17.57 7.23
C ARG A 239 -14.78 18.16 7.46
N GLY A 240 -15.18 18.45 8.72
CA GLY A 240 -16.46 19.05 9.08
C GLY A 240 -17.65 18.07 9.11
N ILE A 241 -17.41 16.77 9.02
CA ILE A 241 -18.45 15.74 9.11
C ILE A 241 -18.64 15.35 10.58
N LYS A 242 -19.90 15.40 11.05
CA LYS A 242 -20.27 15.14 12.45
C LYS A 242 -20.93 13.76 12.58
N PHE A 243 -20.76 13.14 13.75
CA PHE A 243 -21.41 11.90 14.16
C PHE A 243 -22.64 12.17 15.01
#